data_69a13c619a581fd36e33dee33d091698
#
_entry.id   69a13c619a581fd36e33dee33d091698
#
_cell.length_a   1.000
_cell.length_b   1.000
_cell.length_c   1.000
_cell.angle_alpha   90.00
_cell.angle_beta   90.00
_cell.angle_gamma   90.00
#
_symmetry.space_group_name_H-M   'P 1'
#
loop_
_entity.id
_entity.type
_entity.pdbx_description
1 polymer ?
#
loop_
_entity_poly.entity_id
_entity_poly.type
_entity_poly.pdbx_seq_one_letter_code
_entity_poly.pdbx_strand_id
1 'polypeptide(L)'
;LDAGIQYVTGKRDNLKFGISLKNVGPRMSFSGDGLSFRNYVNPNYEMTVEQRSSEFELPALLNIGTSYDFNINLHRVTAAGTFTSNSFQKDQYRLGVEYSYKEILMLRGGYVAENGIMNSKKSAEENSLDSYRTTALRGPSAGFTLELPMANGSTFGLDYSYRHTNPFQGSHSIGARINL
;
A
#
# COMPACT_ATOMS: atom_id res chain seq x y z
N LEU A 1 15.20 -7.59 -3.08
CA LEU A 1 15.82 -6.35 -2.60
C LEU A 1 14.77 -5.28 -2.40
N ASP A 2 14.80 -4.60 -1.26
CA ASP A 2 14.00 -3.42 -0.96
C ASP A 2 14.95 -2.26 -0.69
N ALA A 3 14.66 -1.11 -1.27
CA ALA A 3 15.45 0.10 -1.10
C ALA A 3 14.52 1.32 -1.07
N GLY A 4 14.92 2.35 -0.33
CA GLY A 4 14.17 3.60 -0.29
C GLY A 4 15.03 4.76 0.16
N ILE A 5 14.65 5.94 -0.31
CA ILE A 5 15.25 7.20 0.07
C ILE A 5 14.15 8.19 0.43
N GLN A 6 14.37 8.96 1.46
CA GLN A 6 13.52 10.07 1.83
C GLN A 6 14.36 11.35 1.90
N TYR A 7 13.87 12.40 1.29
CA TYR A 7 14.48 13.73 1.32
C TYR A 7 13.51 14.72 1.95
N VAL A 8 14.00 15.42 2.97
CA VAL A 8 13.24 16.42 3.73
C VAL A 8 13.89 17.78 3.52
N THR A 9 13.10 18.79 3.19
CA THR A 9 13.57 20.14 2.89
C THR A 9 12.52 21.19 3.20
N GLY A 10 12.89 22.45 3.00
CA GLY A 10 12.04 23.60 3.21
C GLY A 10 12.23 24.25 4.58
N LYS A 11 11.58 25.39 4.80
CA LYS A 11 11.59 26.05 6.10
C LYS A 11 10.80 25.21 7.10
N ARG A 12 11.41 24.67 8.15
CA ARG A 12 10.80 23.78 9.16
C ARG A 12 10.47 22.40 8.63
N ASP A 13 11.26 21.87 7.68
CA ASP A 13 11.10 20.50 7.15
C ASP A 13 9.71 20.20 6.59
N ASN A 14 9.09 21.22 6.00
CA ASN A 14 7.69 21.15 5.56
C ASN A 14 7.48 20.46 4.21
N LEU A 15 8.53 20.21 3.43
CA LEU A 15 8.45 19.52 2.17
C LEU A 15 9.22 18.21 2.25
N LYS A 16 8.54 17.11 1.94
CA LYS A 16 9.10 15.77 2.03
C LYS A 16 8.88 15.04 0.70
N PHE A 17 9.92 14.40 0.22
CA PHE A 17 9.89 13.50 -0.94
C PHE A 17 10.34 12.11 -0.53
N GLY A 18 9.72 11.09 -1.10
CA GLY A 18 10.10 9.72 -0.85
C GLY A 18 10.03 8.88 -2.11
N ILE A 19 11.01 8.02 -2.30
CA ILE A 19 11.02 7.00 -3.34
C ILE A 19 11.33 5.68 -2.66
N SER A 20 10.53 4.65 -2.93
CA SER A 20 10.81 3.30 -2.44
C SER A 20 10.57 2.27 -3.53
N LEU A 21 11.51 1.35 -3.64
CA LEU A 21 11.49 0.22 -4.54
C LEU A 21 11.42 -1.05 -3.70
N LYS A 22 10.47 -1.93 -3.98
CA LYS A 22 10.24 -3.16 -3.21
C LYS A 22 10.17 -4.38 -4.10
N ASN A 23 10.54 -5.52 -3.54
CA ASN A 23 10.46 -6.83 -4.18
C ASN A 23 11.23 -6.95 -5.49
N VAL A 24 12.37 -6.28 -5.63
CA VAL A 24 13.24 -6.41 -6.81
C VAL A 24 14.18 -7.59 -6.61
N GLY A 25 14.11 -8.55 -7.50
CA GLY A 25 14.94 -9.75 -7.44
C GLY A 25 14.86 -10.57 -8.73
N PRO A 26 15.75 -11.56 -8.87
CA PRO A 26 15.67 -12.51 -9.97
C PRO A 26 14.40 -13.36 -9.85
N ARG A 27 14.08 -14.05 -10.93
CA ARG A 27 13.03 -15.07 -10.91
C ARG A 27 13.39 -16.15 -9.91
N MET A 28 12.39 -16.67 -9.24
CA MET A 28 12.50 -17.71 -8.23
C MET A 28 11.86 -19.00 -8.74
N SER A 29 12.44 -20.13 -8.33
CA SER A 29 11.86 -21.46 -8.58
C SER A 29 11.96 -22.29 -7.31
N PHE A 30 11.06 -23.22 -7.15
CA PHE A 30 11.15 -24.21 -6.07
C PHE A 30 11.99 -25.39 -6.54
N SER A 31 12.89 -25.86 -5.67
CA SER A 31 13.69 -27.08 -5.86
C SER A 31 13.86 -27.78 -4.52
N GLY A 32 14.08 -29.06 -4.53
CA GLY A 32 14.36 -29.85 -3.34
C GLY A 32 13.53 -31.14 -3.24
N ASP A 33 13.86 -31.94 -2.24
CA ASP A 33 13.33 -33.29 -2.03
C ASP A 33 11.78 -33.33 -1.91
N GLY A 34 11.16 -32.24 -1.48
CA GLY A 34 9.70 -32.13 -1.42
C GLY A 34 9.00 -32.18 -2.78
N LEU A 35 9.72 -31.97 -3.88
CA LEU A 35 9.24 -32.09 -5.25
C LEU A 35 9.61 -33.45 -5.89
N SER A 36 10.27 -34.30 -5.15
CA SER A 36 10.70 -35.62 -5.61
C SER A 36 9.64 -36.66 -5.31
N PHE A 37 9.34 -37.52 -6.27
CA PHE A 37 8.46 -38.67 -6.10
C PHE A 37 9.02 -39.87 -6.86
N ARG A 38 8.66 -41.07 -6.39
CA ARG A 38 8.99 -42.31 -7.07
C ARG A 38 8.00 -42.58 -8.19
N ASN A 39 8.52 -42.89 -9.35
CA ASN A 39 7.73 -43.24 -10.52
C ASN A 39 8.37 -44.39 -11.29
N TYR A 40 7.54 -45.23 -11.93
CA TYR A 40 8.00 -46.28 -12.78
C TYR A 40 8.26 -45.77 -14.20
N VAL A 41 9.50 -45.83 -14.65
CA VAL A 41 9.88 -45.52 -16.03
C VAL A 41 9.57 -46.68 -16.97
N ASN A 42 9.66 -47.90 -16.45
CA ASN A 42 9.22 -49.16 -17.08
C ASN A 42 8.59 -50.04 -16.01
N PRO A 43 7.80 -51.08 -16.37
CA PRO A 43 7.16 -51.98 -15.39
C PRO A 43 8.09 -52.57 -14.33
N ASN A 44 9.37 -52.64 -14.63
CA ASN A 44 10.38 -53.23 -13.74
C ASN A 44 11.44 -52.28 -13.23
N TYR A 45 11.29 -50.93 -13.49
CA TYR A 45 12.31 -49.95 -13.08
C TYR A 45 11.68 -48.74 -12.42
N GLU A 46 11.88 -48.64 -11.12
CA GLU A 46 11.46 -47.52 -10.30
C GLU A 46 12.57 -46.47 -10.25
N MET A 47 12.23 -45.18 -10.48
CA MET A 47 13.15 -44.06 -10.40
C MET A 47 12.56 -42.96 -9.52
N THR A 48 13.44 -42.26 -8.81
CA THR A 48 13.08 -40.99 -8.16
C THR A 48 13.17 -39.88 -9.19
N VAL A 49 12.04 -39.22 -9.43
CA VAL A 49 11.89 -38.13 -10.40
C VAL A 49 11.58 -36.85 -9.64
N GLU A 50 12.26 -35.77 -9.97
CA GLU A 50 12.00 -34.44 -9.42
C GLU A 50 11.06 -33.69 -10.38
N GLN A 51 9.95 -33.18 -9.84
CA GLN A 51 9.04 -32.31 -10.56
C GLN A 51 9.66 -30.92 -10.70
N ARG A 52 9.79 -30.44 -11.94
CA ARG A 52 10.26 -29.08 -12.19
C ARG A 52 9.17 -28.08 -11.83
N SER A 53 9.50 -27.12 -10.96
CA SER A 53 8.66 -25.98 -10.68
C SER A 53 8.82 -24.94 -11.78
N SER A 54 7.73 -24.26 -12.14
CA SER A 54 7.79 -23.07 -12.98
C SER A 54 8.47 -21.93 -12.24
N GLU A 55 9.23 -21.13 -12.99
CA GLU A 55 9.78 -19.89 -12.45
C GLU A 55 8.66 -18.87 -12.23
N PHE A 56 8.75 -18.12 -11.14
CA PHE A 56 7.85 -17.02 -10.83
C PHE A 56 8.63 -15.75 -10.50
N GLU A 57 8.03 -14.62 -10.82
CA GLU A 57 8.59 -13.30 -10.54
C GLU A 57 7.95 -12.72 -9.28
N LEU A 58 8.73 -11.96 -8.52
CA LEU A 58 8.19 -11.19 -7.39
C LEU A 58 7.45 -9.94 -7.91
N PRO A 59 6.32 -9.56 -7.29
CA PRO A 59 5.61 -8.34 -7.65
C PRO A 59 6.42 -7.11 -7.24
N ALA A 60 7.22 -6.58 -8.17
CA ALA A 60 8.00 -5.38 -7.94
C ALA A 60 7.08 -4.15 -7.83
N LEU A 61 7.38 -3.27 -6.87
CA LEU A 61 6.63 -2.05 -6.57
C LEU A 61 7.57 -0.86 -6.54
N LEU A 62 7.24 0.18 -7.31
CA LEU A 62 7.88 1.49 -7.22
C LEU A 62 6.88 2.50 -6.64
N ASN A 63 7.20 3.10 -5.50
CA ASN A 63 6.42 4.17 -4.92
C ASN A 63 7.20 5.48 -4.99
N ILE A 64 6.55 6.53 -5.47
CA ILE A 64 7.07 7.89 -5.50
C ILE A 64 6.04 8.77 -4.79
N GLY A 65 6.44 9.48 -3.75
CA GLY A 65 5.53 10.29 -2.96
C GLY A 65 6.11 11.64 -2.58
N THR A 66 5.21 12.58 -2.37
CA THR A 66 5.55 13.91 -1.83
C THR A 66 4.50 14.33 -0.82
N SER A 67 4.91 15.10 0.16
CA SER A 67 3.99 15.75 1.10
C SER A 67 4.47 17.14 1.44
N TYR A 68 3.51 18.02 1.74
CA TYR A 68 3.77 19.40 2.15
C TYR A 68 2.93 19.76 3.36
N ASP A 69 3.60 20.33 4.39
CA ASP A 69 3.00 20.75 5.63
C ASP A 69 2.79 22.27 5.64
N PHE A 70 1.53 22.71 5.66
CA PHE A 70 1.13 24.11 5.84
C PHE A 70 0.93 24.38 7.33
N ASN A 71 1.87 25.06 7.96
CA ASN A 71 1.81 25.40 9.38
C ASN A 71 1.27 26.81 9.58
N ILE A 72 0.12 26.94 10.24
CA ILE A 72 -0.54 28.22 10.55
C ILE A 72 -0.82 28.24 12.05
N ASN A 73 0.08 28.83 12.82
CA ASN A 73 0.00 28.91 14.30
C ASN A 73 -0.18 27.53 14.94
N LEU A 74 -1.38 27.24 15.45
CA LEU A 74 -1.76 25.98 16.12
C LEU A 74 -2.38 24.96 15.17
N HIS A 75 -2.50 25.30 13.89
CA HIS A 75 -3.10 24.47 12.84
C HIS A 75 -2.02 23.99 11.89
N ARG A 76 -2.04 22.72 11.55
CA ARG A 76 -1.22 22.14 10.49
C ARG A 76 -2.14 21.46 9.49
N VAL A 77 -1.96 21.75 8.22
CA VAL A 77 -2.60 21.06 7.11
C VAL A 77 -1.52 20.38 6.29
N THR A 78 -1.55 19.08 6.20
CA THR A 78 -0.62 18.30 5.37
C THR A 78 -1.35 17.81 4.14
N ALA A 79 -0.83 18.11 2.96
CA ALA A 79 -1.26 17.52 1.70
C ALA A 79 -0.21 16.52 1.23
N ALA A 80 -0.64 15.32 0.84
CA ALA A 80 0.25 14.26 0.39
C ALA A 80 -0.26 13.62 -0.89
N GLY A 81 0.67 13.25 -1.77
CA GLY A 81 0.39 12.50 -2.99
C GLY A 81 1.41 11.39 -3.18
N THR A 82 0.94 10.23 -3.61
CA THR A 82 1.81 9.08 -3.91
C THR A 82 1.37 8.42 -5.20
N PHE A 83 2.33 8.17 -6.07
CA PHE A 83 2.20 7.30 -7.23
C PHE A 83 2.83 5.94 -6.92
N THR A 84 2.12 4.87 -7.22
CA THR A 84 2.61 3.49 -7.09
C THR A 84 2.53 2.81 -8.43
N SER A 85 3.68 2.46 -9.01
CA SER A 85 3.74 1.56 -10.15
C SER A 85 3.89 0.12 -9.70
N ASN A 86 3.11 -0.77 -10.31
CA ASN A 86 2.97 -2.16 -9.89
C ASN A 86 3.16 -3.08 -11.11
N SER A 87 4.08 -4.04 -11.03
CA SER A 87 4.39 -4.94 -12.16
C SER A 87 3.23 -5.88 -12.54
N PHE A 88 2.33 -6.23 -11.59
CA PHE A 88 1.27 -7.21 -11.83
C PHE A 88 -0.15 -6.64 -11.72
N GLN A 89 -0.29 -5.39 -11.28
CA GLN A 89 -1.57 -4.73 -11.10
C GLN A 89 -1.55 -3.35 -11.77
N LYS A 90 -2.70 -2.68 -11.79
CA LYS A 90 -2.79 -1.30 -12.30
C LYS A 90 -2.03 -0.34 -11.40
N ASP A 91 -1.43 0.67 -12.02
CA ASP A 91 -0.79 1.77 -11.28
C ASP A 91 -1.82 2.54 -10.45
N GLN A 92 -1.40 3.00 -9.28
CA GLN A 92 -2.26 3.67 -8.32
C GLN A 92 -1.78 5.09 -8.03
N TYR A 93 -2.73 6.01 -7.97
CA TYR A 93 -2.56 7.37 -7.45
C TYR A 93 -3.27 7.48 -6.11
N ARG A 94 -2.56 7.92 -5.11
CA ARG A 94 -3.08 8.14 -3.76
C ARG A 94 -2.94 9.59 -3.39
N LEU A 95 -4.03 10.21 -2.97
CA LEU A 95 -4.06 11.57 -2.47
C LEU A 95 -4.57 11.55 -1.04
N GLY A 96 -3.97 12.34 -0.18
CA GLY A 96 -4.37 12.44 1.21
C GLY A 96 -4.20 13.86 1.74
N VAL A 97 -5.09 14.21 2.66
CA VAL A 97 -5.04 15.46 3.42
C VAL A 97 -5.20 15.14 4.90
N GLU A 98 -4.37 15.73 5.72
CA GLU A 98 -4.47 15.70 7.17
C GLU A 98 -4.63 17.13 7.70
N TYR A 99 -5.58 17.33 8.58
CA TYR A 99 -5.72 18.54 9.38
C TYR A 99 -5.42 18.21 10.84
N SER A 100 -4.51 18.94 11.44
CA SER A 100 -4.13 18.79 12.85
C SER A 100 -4.35 20.11 13.60
N TYR A 101 -5.03 19.99 14.74
CA TYR A 101 -5.24 21.11 15.67
C TYR A 101 -4.47 20.84 16.96
N LYS A 102 -3.47 21.70 17.27
CA LYS A 102 -2.58 21.61 18.44
C LYS A 102 -1.90 20.25 18.62
N GLU A 103 -1.85 19.43 17.54
CA GLU A 103 -1.43 18.02 17.60
C GLU A 103 -2.22 17.15 18.59
N ILE A 104 -3.39 17.64 19.03
CA ILE A 104 -4.32 16.91 19.90
C ILE A 104 -5.39 16.22 19.05
N LEU A 105 -5.97 16.91 18.09
CA LEU A 105 -6.97 16.37 17.18
C LEU A 105 -6.43 16.38 15.77
N MET A 106 -6.39 15.21 15.13
CA MET A 106 -5.99 15.06 13.75
C MET A 106 -7.12 14.39 12.96
N LEU A 107 -7.52 15.03 11.85
CA LEU A 107 -8.51 14.51 10.91
C LEU A 107 -7.82 14.19 9.60
N ARG A 108 -8.08 13.01 9.06
CA ARG A 108 -7.46 12.52 7.83
C ARG A 108 -8.49 12.12 6.82
N GLY A 109 -8.24 12.47 5.57
CA GLY A 109 -9.03 12.03 4.44
C GLY A 109 -8.12 11.64 3.29
N GLY A 110 -8.49 10.62 2.53
CA GLY A 110 -7.69 10.18 1.39
C GLY A 110 -8.54 9.49 0.33
N TYR A 111 -7.97 9.40 -0.84
CA TYR A 111 -8.58 8.72 -1.98
C TYR A 111 -7.52 7.95 -2.77
N VAL A 112 -7.87 6.73 -3.16
CA VAL A 112 -7.03 5.88 -4.03
C VAL A 112 -7.73 5.74 -5.38
N ALA A 113 -7.04 6.19 -6.44
CA ALA A 113 -7.44 6.03 -7.83
C ALA A 113 -6.51 5.06 -8.55
N GLU A 114 -7.04 4.29 -9.49
CA GLU A 114 -6.28 3.37 -10.33
C GLU A 114 -6.25 3.84 -11.78
N ASN A 115 -5.14 3.58 -12.47
CA ASN A 115 -5.00 3.92 -13.87
C ASN A 115 -6.02 3.13 -14.72
N GLY A 116 -6.66 3.80 -15.68
CA GLY A 116 -7.68 3.20 -16.56
C GLY A 116 -9.10 3.74 -16.37
N ILE A 117 -9.35 4.58 -15.36
CA ILE A 117 -10.68 5.13 -15.09
C ILE A 117 -10.96 6.42 -15.87
N MET A 118 -9.93 7.18 -16.21
CA MET A 118 -10.10 8.41 -17.00
C MET A 118 -10.48 8.15 -18.48
N ASN A 119 -10.35 6.93 -18.97
CA ASN A 119 -10.70 6.53 -20.34
C ASN A 119 -12.06 5.83 -20.45
N SER A 120 -12.96 5.99 -19.48
CA SER A 120 -14.30 5.35 -19.45
C SER A 120 -15.28 5.86 -20.54
N LYS A 121 -14.79 6.51 -21.60
CA LYS A 121 -15.63 6.96 -22.73
C LYS A 121 -15.46 6.14 -24.03
N LYS A 122 -14.73 5.05 -24.02
CA LYS A 122 -14.65 4.17 -25.18
C LYS A 122 -14.80 2.72 -24.77
N SER A 123 -15.86 2.12 -25.28
CA SER A 123 -16.18 0.70 -25.35
C SER A 123 -17.23 0.21 -24.36
N ALA A 124 -18.47 0.50 -24.66
CA ALA A 124 -19.62 -0.24 -24.14
C ALA A 124 -19.68 -1.70 -24.67
N GLU A 125 -18.65 -2.18 -25.38
CA GLU A 125 -18.64 -3.48 -26.06
C GLU A 125 -17.42 -4.37 -25.80
N GLU A 126 -16.45 -3.94 -24.99
CA GLU A 126 -15.27 -4.77 -24.76
C GLU A 126 -15.22 -5.29 -23.33
N ASN A 127 -15.69 -6.54 -23.22
CA ASN A 127 -15.46 -7.53 -22.16
C ASN A 127 -15.58 -7.07 -20.70
N SER A 128 -16.71 -7.37 -20.13
CA SER A 128 -17.06 -7.29 -18.70
C SER A 128 -16.02 -7.83 -17.70
N LEU A 129 -14.99 -8.53 -18.16
CA LEU A 129 -13.93 -9.09 -17.30
C LEU A 129 -12.90 -8.06 -16.83
N ASP A 130 -12.64 -7.00 -17.60
CA ASP A 130 -11.67 -5.97 -17.20
C ASP A 130 -12.24 -5.00 -16.15
N SER A 131 -13.57 -4.89 -16.08
CA SER A 131 -14.27 -4.11 -15.05
C SER A 131 -14.14 -4.74 -13.65
N TYR A 132 -13.90 -6.04 -13.56
CA TYR A 132 -13.76 -6.77 -12.29
C TYR A 132 -12.32 -6.79 -11.73
N ARG A 133 -11.34 -6.26 -12.47
CA ARG A 133 -9.93 -6.19 -12.04
C ARG A 133 -9.59 -4.91 -11.26
N THR A 134 -10.51 -4.36 -10.50
CA THR A 134 -10.21 -3.28 -9.58
C THR A 134 -9.67 -3.86 -8.28
N THR A 135 -8.64 -3.23 -7.71
CA THR A 135 -8.16 -3.66 -6.40
C THR A 135 -9.22 -3.34 -5.34
N ALA A 136 -9.35 -4.22 -4.36
CA ALA A 136 -10.28 -4.05 -3.24
C ALA A 136 -10.05 -2.74 -2.45
N LEU A 137 -8.89 -2.11 -2.61
CA LEU A 137 -8.44 -0.95 -1.84
C LEU A 137 -8.71 0.40 -2.54
N ARG A 138 -9.39 0.41 -3.68
CA ARG A 138 -9.78 1.63 -4.38
C ARG A 138 -10.93 2.33 -3.66
N GLY A 139 -10.84 3.65 -3.53
CA GLY A 139 -11.92 4.45 -2.98
C GLY A 139 -11.48 5.39 -1.86
N PRO A 140 -12.45 6.01 -1.19
CA PRO A 140 -12.20 6.94 -0.12
C PRO A 140 -11.77 6.25 1.18
N SER A 141 -10.99 6.97 1.96
CA SER A 141 -10.66 6.62 3.33
C SER A 141 -10.74 7.86 4.21
N ALA A 142 -11.13 7.69 5.45
CA ALA A 142 -11.20 8.76 6.43
C ALA A 142 -10.77 8.24 7.80
N GLY A 143 -10.24 9.10 8.64
CA GLY A 143 -9.85 8.73 9.99
C GLY A 143 -9.63 9.94 10.89
N PHE A 144 -9.56 9.68 12.17
CA PHE A 144 -9.18 10.68 13.15
C PHE A 144 -8.27 10.09 14.22
N THR A 145 -7.46 10.94 14.81
CA THR A 145 -6.63 10.66 15.97
C THR A 145 -6.93 11.69 17.04
N LEU A 146 -7.14 11.24 18.26
CA LEU A 146 -7.21 12.07 19.45
C LEU A 146 -6.00 11.76 20.33
N GLU A 147 -5.15 12.74 20.58
CA GLU A 147 -3.94 12.61 21.38
C GLU A 147 -4.05 13.46 22.63
N LEU A 148 -4.12 12.81 23.79
CA LEU A 148 -4.31 13.46 25.08
C LEU A 148 -2.99 13.48 25.85
N PRO A 149 -2.45 14.66 26.20
CA PRO A 149 -1.28 14.74 27.06
C PRO A 149 -1.63 14.29 28.48
N MET A 150 -0.79 13.45 29.08
CA MET A 150 -0.88 13.01 30.47
C MET A 150 0.08 13.78 31.37
N ALA A 151 -0.20 13.80 32.67
CA ALA A 151 0.55 14.57 33.65
C ALA A 151 2.05 14.25 33.75
N ASN A 152 2.48 13.08 33.28
CA ASN A 152 3.86 12.60 33.35
C ASN A 152 4.71 12.93 32.09
N GLY A 153 4.19 13.77 31.19
CA GLY A 153 4.84 14.04 29.91
C GLY A 153 4.57 12.99 28.84
N SER A 154 3.89 11.89 29.19
CA SER A 154 3.43 10.90 28.24
C SER A 154 2.14 11.33 27.53
N THR A 155 1.85 10.73 26.39
CA THR A 155 0.62 11.00 25.64
C THR A 155 -0.16 9.71 25.42
N PHE A 156 -1.48 9.79 25.54
CA PHE A 156 -2.41 8.72 25.16
C PHE A 156 -3.09 9.08 23.85
N GLY A 157 -2.95 8.22 22.84
CA GLY A 157 -3.55 8.36 21.52
C GLY A 157 -4.65 7.34 21.28
N LEU A 158 -5.79 7.81 20.76
CA LEU A 158 -6.86 6.97 20.23
C LEU A 158 -6.99 7.24 18.73
N ASP A 159 -6.87 6.18 17.94
CA ASP A 159 -6.94 6.23 16.49
C ASP A 159 -8.19 5.51 15.99
N TYR A 160 -8.90 6.10 15.06
CA TYR A 160 -9.96 5.45 14.30
C TYR A 160 -9.75 5.69 12.82
N SER A 161 -9.95 4.67 12.00
CA SER A 161 -9.94 4.80 10.55
C SER A 161 -10.99 3.93 9.89
N TYR A 162 -11.56 4.47 8.83
CA TYR A 162 -12.44 3.79 7.89
C TYR A 162 -11.83 3.81 6.50
N ARG A 163 -11.89 2.69 5.81
CA ARG A 163 -11.50 2.55 4.39
C ARG A 163 -12.63 1.86 3.63
N HIS A 164 -13.06 2.47 2.56
CA HIS A 164 -13.96 1.82 1.62
C HIS A 164 -13.21 0.70 0.88
N THR A 165 -13.82 -0.48 0.80
CA THR A 165 -13.28 -1.64 0.07
C THR A 165 -14.35 -2.21 -0.83
N ASN A 166 -14.01 -2.57 -2.07
CA ASN A 166 -14.92 -3.18 -3.01
C ASN A 166 -14.47 -4.67 -3.23
N PRO A 167 -15.38 -5.66 -3.15
CA PRO A 167 -16.83 -5.63 -3.02
C PRO A 167 -17.35 -5.54 -1.56
N PHE A 168 -16.47 -5.52 -0.59
CA PHE A 168 -16.83 -5.48 0.83
C PHE A 168 -17.19 -4.06 1.24
N GLN A 169 -18.15 -3.90 2.12
CA GLN A 169 -18.73 -2.59 2.51
C GLN A 169 -17.75 -1.65 3.24
N GLY A 170 -16.49 -2.04 3.39
CA GLY A 170 -15.44 -1.26 4.02
C GLY A 170 -14.84 -1.95 5.24
N SER A 171 -13.72 -1.42 5.71
CA SER A 171 -13.04 -1.87 6.92
C SER A 171 -12.91 -0.74 7.93
N HIS A 172 -13.10 -1.07 9.20
CA HIS A 172 -12.92 -0.17 10.34
C HIS A 172 -11.72 -0.64 11.15
N SER A 173 -10.88 0.29 11.56
CA SER A 173 -9.76 0.00 12.44
C SER A 173 -9.79 0.95 13.64
N ILE A 174 -9.59 0.41 14.83
CA ILE A 174 -9.49 1.15 16.08
C ILE A 174 -8.13 0.81 16.68
N GLY A 175 -7.38 1.81 17.09
CA GLY A 175 -6.08 1.66 17.73
C GLY A 175 -5.96 2.54 18.96
N ALA A 176 -5.18 2.11 19.92
CA ALA A 176 -4.76 2.92 21.06
C ALA A 176 -3.25 2.83 21.21
N ARG A 177 -2.61 3.94 21.56
CA ARG A 177 -1.16 4.02 21.79
C ARG A 177 -0.83 4.85 23.02
N ILE A 178 0.28 4.53 23.66
CA ILE A 178 0.85 5.31 24.75
C ILE A 178 2.28 5.63 24.36
N ASN A 179 2.63 6.91 24.35
CA ASN A 179 4.01 7.39 24.20
C ASN A 179 4.50 7.82 25.59
N LEU A 180 5.60 7.23 26.02
CA LEU A 180 6.23 7.48 27.33
C LEU A 180 7.33 8.53 27.24
#